data_e4796c3ca053619253521a6a8139da5b
#
_entry.id   e4796c3ca053619253521a6a8139da5b
#
_cell.length_a   1.000
_cell.length_b   1.000
_cell.length_c   1.000
_cell.angle_alpha   90.00
_cell.angle_beta   90.00
_cell.angle_gamma   90.00
#
_symmetry.space_group_name_H-M   'P 1'
#
loop_
_entity.id
_entity.type
_entity.pdbx_description
1 polymer ?
#
loop_
_entity_poly.entity_id
_entity_poly.type
_entity_poly.pdbx_seq_one_letter_code
_entity_poly.pdbx_strand_id
1 'polypeptide(L)'
;MDEAGTAMTARRFPIFIGRRSRFVLLLFGVRPGNAYVDLGDKELDAHFGFFRIRTPTANLVSWRIEGPWRWATAIGVRMSIRHHDLTFGGTPRGGVRVDFREAVRYLRVGIPALYLTVEDLEGFAAALAERGLLGTDARKPARQAPPVMSDAVQDDVLANAADRDPLA
;
A
#
# COMPACT_ATOMS: atom_id res chain seq x y z
N MET A 1 36.27 16.88 -16.52
CA MET A 1 35.85 16.42 -15.16
C MET A 1 34.44 15.89 -15.35
N ASP A 2 34.37 14.57 -15.56
CA ASP A 2 33.10 13.88 -15.81
C ASP A 2 32.38 13.68 -14.48
N GLU A 3 31.32 14.46 -14.25
CA GLU A 3 30.31 14.08 -13.27
C GLU A 3 29.50 12.94 -13.90
N ALA A 4 29.98 11.72 -13.72
CA ALA A 4 29.17 10.53 -13.92
C ALA A 4 28.10 10.53 -12.82
N GLY A 5 27.03 11.28 -13.05
CA GLY A 5 25.80 11.14 -12.27
C GLY A 5 25.38 9.69 -12.38
N THR A 6 25.47 8.95 -11.29
CA THR A 6 25.04 7.57 -11.18
C THR A 6 23.55 7.53 -11.54
N ALA A 7 23.23 7.24 -12.79
CA ALA A 7 21.84 7.03 -13.21
C ALA A 7 21.29 5.88 -12.41
N MET A 8 20.39 6.15 -11.47
CA MET A 8 19.74 5.10 -10.71
C MET A 8 18.87 4.29 -11.68
N THR A 9 19.16 3.03 -11.75
CA THR A 9 18.43 2.09 -12.60
C THR A 9 16.95 2.06 -12.20
N ALA A 10 16.05 2.05 -13.17
CA ALA A 10 14.62 1.91 -12.89
C ALA A 10 14.37 0.64 -12.06
N ARG A 11 13.70 0.78 -10.92
CA ARG A 11 13.34 -0.33 -10.03
C ARG A 11 11.91 -0.74 -10.29
N ARG A 12 11.69 -2.04 -10.44
CA ARG A 12 10.37 -2.63 -10.64
C ARG A 12 9.79 -3.13 -9.34
N PHE A 13 8.55 -2.73 -9.07
CA PHE A 13 7.76 -3.15 -7.92
C PHE A 13 6.51 -3.87 -8.40
N PRO A 14 6.41 -5.20 -8.23
CA PRO A 14 5.20 -5.95 -8.58
C PRO A 14 4.01 -5.48 -7.74
N ILE A 15 2.82 -5.44 -8.37
CA ILE A 15 1.57 -5.21 -7.66
C ILE A 15 1.06 -6.55 -7.16
N PHE A 16 0.79 -6.63 -5.85
CA PHE A 16 0.31 -7.86 -5.23
C PHE A 16 -1.11 -8.21 -5.68
N ILE A 17 -1.28 -9.41 -6.21
CA ILE A 17 -2.57 -9.94 -6.65
C ILE A 17 -3.01 -11.05 -5.70
N GLY A 18 -4.02 -10.77 -4.86
CA GLY A 18 -4.59 -11.75 -3.94
C GLY A 18 -5.24 -12.93 -4.68
N ARG A 19 -5.16 -14.15 -4.11
CA ARG A 19 -5.71 -15.37 -4.73
C ARG A 19 -7.20 -15.23 -5.10
N ARG A 20 -8.01 -14.61 -4.25
CA ARG A 20 -9.44 -14.38 -4.48
C ARG A 20 -9.70 -13.28 -5.52
N SER A 21 -8.83 -12.29 -5.60
CA SER A 21 -8.94 -11.17 -6.53
C SER A 21 -8.58 -11.58 -7.96
N ARG A 22 -7.80 -12.65 -8.14
CA ARG A 22 -7.23 -13.08 -9.41
C ARG A 22 -8.28 -13.29 -10.50
N PHE A 23 -9.40 -13.92 -10.15
CA PHE A 23 -10.46 -14.21 -11.12
C PHE A 23 -11.17 -12.93 -11.59
N VAL A 24 -11.42 -11.99 -10.66
CA VAL A 24 -12.06 -10.70 -10.99
C VAL A 24 -11.10 -9.84 -11.82
N LEU A 25 -9.83 -9.83 -11.45
CA LEU A 25 -8.80 -9.03 -12.12
C LEU A 25 -8.47 -9.55 -13.53
N LEU A 26 -8.71 -10.84 -13.82
CA LEU A 26 -8.54 -11.40 -15.14
C LEU A 26 -9.47 -10.76 -16.18
N LEU A 27 -10.66 -10.30 -15.77
CA LEU A 27 -11.59 -9.54 -16.63
C LEU A 27 -10.99 -8.20 -17.09
N PHE A 28 -10.06 -7.64 -16.31
CA PHE A 28 -9.31 -6.42 -16.63
C PHE A 28 -7.96 -6.71 -17.29
N GLY A 29 -7.75 -7.96 -17.73
CA GLY A 29 -6.49 -8.40 -18.33
C GLY A 29 -5.31 -8.44 -17.36
N VAL A 30 -5.55 -8.32 -16.04
CA VAL A 30 -4.50 -8.28 -15.03
C VAL A 30 -3.99 -9.69 -14.73
N ARG A 31 -2.68 -9.87 -14.90
CA ARG A 31 -1.95 -11.11 -14.60
C ARG A 31 -0.72 -10.78 -13.77
N PRO A 32 -0.12 -11.74 -13.05
CA PRO A 32 1.09 -11.49 -12.25
C PRO A 32 2.24 -10.84 -13.03
N GLY A 33 2.35 -11.10 -14.34
CA GLY A 33 3.43 -10.56 -15.16
C GLY A 33 3.17 -9.15 -15.73
N ASN A 34 1.94 -8.61 -15.66
CA ASN A 34 1.58 -7.30 -16.22
C ASN A 34 0.94 -6.36 -15.20
N ALA A 35 1.20 -6.58 -13.92
CA ALA A 35 0.80 -5.70 -12.83
C ALA A 35 2.04 -5.30 -12.03
N TYR A 36 2.59 -4.13 -12.31
CA TYR A 36 3.83 -3.63 -11.71
C TYR A 36 3.95 -2.12 -11.83
N VAL A 37 4.88 -1.55 -11.07
CA VAL A 37 5.29 -0.16 -11.16
C VAL A 37 6.79 -0.10 -11.40
N ASP A 38 7.19 0.57 -12.46
CA ASP A 38 8.58 0.92 -12.73
C ASP A 38 8.82 2.35 -12.23
N LEU A 39 9.70 2.51 -11.27
CA LEU A 39 10.12 3.79 -10.73
C LEU A 39 11.55 4.08 -11.19
N GLY A 40 11.67 4.97 -12.16
CA GLY A 40 12.94 5.48 -12.66
C GLY A 40 13.25 6.89 -12.14
N ASP A 41 14.39 7.42 -12.55
CA ASP A 41 14.79 8.80 -12.22
C ASP A 41 13.95 9.82 -12.97
N LYS A 42 13.53 9.46 -14.19
CA LYS A 42 12.80 10.36 -15.08
C LYS A 42 11.30 10.22 -15.02
N GLU A 43 10.82 8.99 -14.79
CA GLU A 43 9.39 8.70 -14.83
C GLU A 43 8.98 7.58 -13.86
N LEU A 44 7.73 7.64 -13.43
CA LEU A 44 6.98 6.55 -12.84
C LEU A 44 6.04 5.99 -13.90
N ASP A 45 6.09 4.67 -14.10
CA ASP A 45 5.27 3.96 -15.09
C ASP A 45 4.54 2.79 -14.41
N ALA A 46 3.26 2.95 -14.17
CA ALA A 46 2.43 1.97 -13.50
C ALA A 46 1.58 1.20 -14.50
N HIS A 47 1.73 -0.12 -14.51
CA HIS A 47 0.99 -1.06 -15.34
C HIS A 47 0.04 -1.90 -14.50
N PHE A 48 -1.21 -2.05 -14.94
CA PHE A 48 -2.19 -2.91 -14.31
C PHE A 48 -3.14 -3.53 -15.36
N GLY A 49 -2.73 -4.63 -15.94
CA GLY A 49 -3.45 -5.26 -17.04
C GLY A 49 -3.48 -4.39 -18.29
N PHE A 50 -4.67 -3.99 -18.73
CA PHE A 50 -4.86 -3.07 -19.85
C PHE A 50 -4.64 -1.60 -19.49
N PHE A 51 -4.52 -1.30 -18.20
CA PHE A 51 -4.40 0.06 -17.70
C PHE A 51 -2.94 0.45 -17.49
N ARG A 52 -2.62 1.69 -17.85
CA ARG A 52 -1.27 2.24 -17.68
C ARG A 52 -1.35 3.71 -17.32
N ILE A 53 -0.57 4.11 -16.33
CA ILE A 53 -0.33 5.50 -15.96
C ILE A 53 1.16 5.76 -16.03
N ARG A 54 1.52 6.82 -16.73
CA ARG A 54 2.89 7.29 -16.83
C ARG A 54 2.96 8.77 -16.48
N THR A 55 3.93 9.15 -15.65
CA THR A 55 4.15 10.52 -15.24
C THR A 55 5.63 10.78 -14.98
N PRO A 56 6.15 11.99 -15.25
CA PRO A 56 7.50 12.34 -14.85
C PRO A 56 7.68 12.20 -13.32
N THR A 57 8.84 11.72 -12.88
CA THR A 57 9.16 11.64 -11.45
C THR A 57 9.12 13.03 -10.78
N ALA A 58 9.46 14.09 -11.52
CA ALA A 58 9.33 15.48 -11.07
C ALA A 58 7.89 15.92 -10.77
N ASN A 59 6.88 15.20 -11.28
CA ASN A 59 5.48 15.44 -11.00
C ASN A 59 5.00 14.79 -9.68
N LEU A 60 5.80 13.93 -9.07
CA LEU A 60 5.47 13.31 -7.78
C LEU A 60 5.74 14.32 -6.66
N VAL A 61 4.84 14.42 -5.68
CA VAL A 61 4.94 15.39 -4.58
C VAL A 61 5.18 14.70 -3.25
N SER A 62 4.35 13.72 -2.95
CA SER A 62 4.38 13.03 -1.67
C SER A 62 3.90 11.59 -1.80
N TRP A 63 4.20 10.79 -0.78
CA TRP A 63 3.69 9.44 -0.68
C TRP A 63 3.12 9.15 0.71
N ARG A 64 2.22 8.18 0.78
CA ARG A 64 1.64 7.72 2.05
C ARG A 64 1.33 6.24 1.97
N ILE A 65 1.83 5.47 2.94
CA ILE A 65 1.39 4.07 3.10
C ILE A 65 0.08 4.09 3.86
N GLU A 66 -0.94 3.48 3.30
CA GLU A 66 -2.28 3.42 3.88
C GLU A 66 -2.81 1.99 3.91
N GLY A 67 -3.78 1.73 4.78
CA GLY A 67 -4.45 0.44 4.93
C GLY A 67 -4.37 -0.11 6.35
N PRO A 68 -4.85 -1.33 6.58
CA PRO A 68 -5.59 -2.18 5.64
C PRO A 68 -7.00 -1.67 5.33
N TRP A 69 -7.54 -2.07 4.17
CA TRP A 69 -8.87 -1.68 3.68
C TRP A 69 -9.85 -2.85 3.66
N ARG A 70 -11.14 -2.55 3.55
CA ARG A 70 -12.15 -3.60 3.30
C ARG A 70 -11.96 -4.18 1.89
N TRP A 71 -12.08 -5.51 1.75
CA TRP A 71 -11.84 -6.23 0.48
C TRP A 71 -12.60 -5.61 -0.72
N ALA A 72 -13.90 -5.33 -0.55
CA ALA A 72 -14.74 -4.78 -1.60
C ALA A 72 -14.32 -3.40 -2.09
N THR A 73 -13.54 -2.64 -1.30
CA THR A 73 -13.07 -1.29 -1.63
C THR A 73 -11.64 -1.24 -2.13
N ALA A 74 -10.91 -2.39 -2.14
CA ALA A 74 -9.48 -2.43 -2.41
C ALA A 74 -9.12 -3.11 -3.73
N ILE A 75 -10.05 -3.78 -4.42
CA ILE A 75 -9.76 -4.63 -5.56
C ILE A 75 -10.18 -4.00 -6.88
N GLY A 76 -9.32 -4.09 -7.90
CA GLY A 76 -9.57 -3.64 -9.27
C GLY A 76 -8.99 -2.27 -9.59
N VAL A 77 -9.38 -1.77 -10.77
CA VAL A 77 -9.13 -0.39 -11.19
C VAL A 77 -10.31 0.45 -10.73
N ARG A 78 -10.07 1.38 -9.84
CA ARG A 78 -11.12 2.21 -9.27
C ARG A 78 -10.72 3.68 -9.28
N MET A 79 -11.68 4.50 -9.64
CA MET A 79 -11.58 5.94 -9.47
C MET A 79 -12.44 6.35 -8.28
N SER A 80 -11.85 7.07 -7.34
CA SER A 80 -12.60 7.66 -6.23
C SER A 80 -13.47 8.79 -6.77
N ILE A 81 -14.79 8.69 -6.55
CA ILE A 81 -15.74 9.73 -6.97
C ILE A 81 -15.49 11.04 -6.21
N ARG A 82 -14.99 10.96 -5.00
CA ARG A 82 -14.82 12.12 -4.11
C ARG A 82 -13.48 12.85 -4.31
N HIS A 83 -12.41 12.12 -4.64
CA HIS A 83 -11.05 12.67 -4.72
C HIS A 83 -10.41 12.47 -6.09
N HIS A 84 -11.08 11.79 -7.02
CA HIS A 84 -10.60 11.42 -8.37
C HIS A 84 -9.30 10.61 -8.37
N ASP A 85 -8.94 10.02 -7.21
CA ASP A 85 -7.76 9.17 -7.11
C ASP A 85 -7.97 7.88 -7.89
N LEU A 86 -6.96 7.43 -8.61
CA LEU A 86 -6.97 6.15 -9.29
C LEU A 86 -6.32 5.09 -8.41
N THR A 87 -6.96 3.94 -8.27
CA THR A 87 -6.46 2.80 -7.52
C THR A 87 -6.14 1.65 -8.46
N PHE A 88 -4.92 1.11 -8.37
CA PHE A 88 -4.53 -0.19 -8.90
C PHE A 88 -4.43 -1.16 -7.74
N GLY A 89 -5.55 -1.81 -7.44
CA GLY A 89 -5.74 -2.63 -6.25
C GLY A 89 -5.81 -4.12 -6.55
N GLY A 90 -4.85 -4.89 -6.03
CA GLY A 90 -4.84 -6.36 -6.07
C GLY A 90 -5.11 -7.01 -4.71
N THR A 91 -5.05 -6.24 -3.62
CA THR A 91 -5.18 -6.73 -2.24
C THR A 91 -5.75 -5.68 -1.29
N PRO A 92 -6.47 -6.09 -0.22
CA PRO A 92 -6.91 -5.20 0.84
C PRO A 92 -5.84 -4.90 1.91
N ARG A 93 -4.65 -5.51 1.83
CA ARG A 93 -3.62 -5.40 2.88
C ARG A 93 -3.08 -4.00 3.07
N GLY A 94 -3.19 -3.16 2.07
CA GLY A 94 -2.71 -1.79 2.05
C GLY A 94 -2.03 -1.46 0.74
N GLY A 95 -1.59 -0.23 0.60
CA GLY A 95 -0.89 0.26 -0.57
C GLY A 95 -0.22 1.59 -0.31
N VAL A 96 0.50 2.06 -1.30
CA VAL A 96 1.14 3.37 -1.29
C VAL A 96 0.34 4.31 -2.17
N ARG A 97 -0.13 5.40 -1.59
CA ARG A 97 -0.68 6.54 -2.31
C ARG A 97 0.46 7.44 -2.73
N VAL A 98 0.47 7.86 -3.98
CA VAL A 98 1.42 8.84 -4.52
C VAL A 98 0.63 10.02 -5.06
N ASP A 99 0.89 11.19 -4.52
CA ASP A 99 0.22 12.44 -4.92
C ASP A 99 1.00 13.12 -6.04
N PHE A 100 0.30 13.71 -6.99
CA PHE A 100 0.86 14.42 -8.13
C PHE A 100 0.75 15.93 -7.97
N ARG A 101 1.75 16.67 -8.45
CA ARG A 101 1.73 18.14 -8.52
C ARG A 101 0.70 18.63 -9.51
N GLU A 102 0.69 18.02 -10.68
CA GLU A 102 -0.28 18.25 -11.73
C GLU A 102 -1.03 16.96 -12.00
N ALA A 103 -2.36 17.07 -12.12
CA ALA A 103 -3.19 15.90 -12.37
C ALA A 103 -2.79 15.20 -13.68
N VAL A 104 -2.53 13.91 -13.59
CA VAL A 104 -2.18 13.09 -14.76
C VAL A 104 -3.45 12.76 -15.53
N ARG A 105 -3.44 13.03 -16.83
CA ARG A 105 -4.59 12.74 -17.68
C ARG A 105 -4.73 11.24 -17.91
N TYR A 106 -5.85 10.71 -17.47
CA TYR A 106 -6.22 9.32 -17.69
C TYR A 106 -7.59 9.26 -18.36
N LEU A 107 -7.65 8.72 -19.59
CA LEU A 107 -8.82 8.83 -20.44
C LEU A 107 -9.20 10.32 -20.63
N ARG A 108 -10.30 10.77 -20.02
CA ARG A 108 -10.78 12.16 -20.08
C ARG A 108 -10.79 12.86 -18.72
N VAL A 109 -10.22 12.22 -17.69
CA VAL A 109 -10.24 12.70 -16.30
C VAL A 109 -8.81 12.99 -15.84
N GLY A 110 -8.64 14.07 -15.09
CA GLY A 110 -7.39 14.38 -14.41
C GLY A 110 -7.32 13.62 -13.09
N ILE A 111 -6.23 12.88 -12.86
CA ILE A 111 -5.98 12.09 -11.67
C ILE A 111 -4.94 12.80 -10.83
N PRO A 112 -5.30 13.30 -9.62
CA PRO A 112 -4.39 13.99 -8.74
C PRO A 112 -3.49 13.04 -7.93
N ALA A 113 -3.86 11.76 -7.80
CA ALA A 113 -3.10 10.78 -7.05
C ALA A 113 -3.33 9.36 -7.56
N LEU A 114 -2.32 8.50 -7.37
CA LEU A 114 -2.36 7.07 -7.70
C LEU A 114 -2.15 6.23 -6.45
N TYR A 115 -3.02 5.27 -6.21
CA TYR A 115 -2.91 4.30 -5.11
C TYR A 115 -2.51 2.93 -5.65
N LEU A 116 -1.42 2.38 -5.13
CA LEU A 116 -0.74 1.19 -5.64
C LEU A 116 -0.58 0.15 -4.54
N THR A 117 -1.11 -1.06 -4.75
CA THR A 117 -0.94 -2.17 -3.80
C THR A 117 0.27 -3.03 -4.17
N VAL A 118 1.47 -2.42 -4.15
CA VAL A 118 2.72 -3.13 -4.44
C VAL A 118 3.01 -4.21 -3.39
N GLU A 119 3.80 -5.24 -3.76
CA GLU A 119 4.17 -6.33 -2.85
C GLU A 119 5.05 -5.85 -1.71
N ASP A 120 6.02 -4.98 -2.02
CA ASP A 120 6.96 -4.37 -1.09
C ASP A 120 6.61 -2.90 -0.89
N LEU A 121 5.74 -2.61 0.08
CA LEU A 121 5.28 -1.25 0.39
C LEU A 121 6.42 -0.39 0.93
N GLU A 122 7.22 -0.95 1.82
CA GLU A 122 8.34 -0.28 2.48
C GLU A 122 9.46 0.02 1.48
N GLY A 123 9.83 -0.96 0.64
CA GLY A 123 10.84 -0.77 -0.38
C GLY A 123 10.42 0.23 -1.45
N PHE A 124 9.14 0.27 -1.81
CA PHE A 124 8.63 1.29 -2.74
C PHE A 124 8.61 2.68 -2.11
N ALA A 125 8.18 2.81 -0.86
CA ALA A 125 8.21 4.07 -0.12
C ALA A 125 9.65 4.59 0.06
N ALA A 126 10.61 3.70 0.39
CA ALA A 126 12.03 4.03 0.48
C ALA A 126 12.57 4.53 -0.86
N ALA A 127 12.23 3.87 -1.97
CA ALA A 127 12.65 4.31 -3.30
C ALA A 127 12.09 5.67 -3.71
N LEU A 128 10.88 6.02 -3.26
CA LEU A 128 10.31 7.37 -3.41
C LEU A 128 11.06 8.40 -2.54
N ALA A 129 11.37 8.03 -1.29
CA ALA A 129 12.14 8.89 -0.38
C ALA A 129 13.57 9.14 -0.88
N GLU A 130 14.25 8.14 -1.46
CA GLU A 130 15.56 8.27 -2.10
C GLU A 130 15.57 9.34 -3.23
N ARG A 131 14.40 9.59 -3.82
CA ARG A 131 14.18 10.65 -4.84
C ARG A 131 13.74 11.99 -4.25
N GLY A 132 13.84 12.13 -2.94
CA GLY A 132 13.53 13.37 -2.23
C GLY A 132 12.04 13.62 -1.96
N LEU A 133 11.16 12.63 -2.20
CA LEU A 133 9.74 12.78 -1.89
C LEU A 133 9.50 12.60 -0.39
N LEU A 134 8.77 13.53 0.20
CA LEU A 134 8.33 13.42 1.58
C LEU A 134 7.12 12.48 1.68
N GLY A 135 7.05 11.73 2.76
CA GLY A 135 5.90 10.87 2.98
C GLY A 135 5.83 10.28 4.38
N THR A 136 4.77 9.53 4.65
CA THR A 136 4.53 8.92 5.95
C THR A 136 3.92 7.53 5.84
N ASP A 137 4.15 6.70 6.85
CA ASP A 137 3.41 5.47 7.06
C ASP A 137 2.21 5.76 7.96
N ALA A 138 1.02 5.83 7.35
CA ALA A 138 -0.24 6.10 8.03
C ALA A 138 -1.06 4.83 8.28
N ARG A 139 -0.45 3.65 8.21
CA ARG A 139 -1.13 2.39 8.53
C ARG A 139 -1.61 2.43 9.99
N LYS A 140 -2.84 2.00 10.22
CA LYS A 140 -3.31 1.80 11.60
C LYS A 140 -2.42 0.74 12.25
N PRO A 141 -1.86 1.01 13.44
CA PRO A 141 -1.12 -0.01 14.17
C PRO A 141 -2.00 -1.26 14.27
N ALA A 142 -1.42 -2.42 14.01
CA ALA A 142 -2.12 -3.69 14.22
C ALA A 142 -2.70 -3.64 15.63
N ARG A 143 -4.01 -3.88 15.77
CA ARG A 143 -4.65 -3.95 17.07
C ARG A 143 -3.86 -4.97 17.87
N GLN A 144 -3.10 -4.51 18.86
CA GLN A 144 -2.37 -5.41 19.73
C GLN A 144 -3.39 -6.41 20.28
N ALA A 145 -3.16 -7.70 20.05
CA ALA A 145 -3.91 -8.71 20.72
C ALA A 145 -3.80 -8.42 22.22
N PRO A 146 -4.89 -8.49 22.98
CA PRO A 146 -4.79 -8.31 24.42
C PRO A 146 -3.67 -9.24 24.93
N PRO A 147 -2.84 -8.77 25.88
CA PRO A 147 -1.77 -9.59 26.41
C PRO A 147 -2.37 -10.92 26.82
N VAL A 148 -1.82 -12.00 26.31
CA VAL A 148 -2.18 -13.34 26.75
C VAL A 148 -1.80 -13.35 28.22
N MET A 149 -2.80 -13.36 29.11
CA MET A 149 -2.56 -13.55 30.55
C MET A 149 -1.87 -14.91 30.67
N SER A 150 -0.62 -14.90 31.12
CA SER A 150 0.10 -16.13 31.38
C SER A 150 -0.65 -16.89 32.48
N ASP A 151 -0.78 -18.19 32.29
CA ASP A 151 -1.49 -19.10 33.23
C ASP A 151 -1.01 -18.97 34.69
N ALA A 152 0.18 -18.42 34.91
CA ALA A 152 0.75 -18.13 36.22
C ALA A 152 -0.05 -17.11 37.09
N VAL A 153 -0.86 -16.23 36.46
CA VAL A 153 -1.67 -15.23 37.19
C VAL A 153 -3.03 -15.84 37.57
N GLN A 154 -3.46 -16.90 36.89
CA GLN A 154 -4.74 -17.54 37.13
C GLN A 154 -4.71 -18.42 38.39
N ASP A 155 -3.56 -19.01 38.68
CA ASP A 155 -3.36 -19.84 39.87
C ASP A 155 -3.36 -19.02 41.17
N ASP A 156 -2.81 -17.78 41.16
CA ASP A 156 -2.78 -16.88 42.30
C ASP A 156 -4.17 -16.33 42.65
N VAL A 157 -5.05 -16.14 41.66
CA VAL A 157 -6.41 -15.65 41.89
C VAL A 157 -7.30 -16.76 42.50
N LEU A 158 -7.08 -18.00 42.10
CA LEU A 158 -7.81 -19.15 42.63
C LEU A 158 -7.35 -19.54 44.03
N ALA A 159 -6.06 -19.42 44.34
CA ALA A 159 -5.52 -19.67 45.68
C ALA A 159 -6.04 -18.64 46.69
N ASN A 160 -6.22 -17.40 46.32
CA ASN A 160 -6.69 -16.32 47.20
C ASN A 160 -8.22 -16.33 47.40
N ALA A 161 -8.97 -17.05 46.56
CA ALA A 161 -10.41 -17.23 46.71
C ALA A 161 -10.80 -18.37 47.69
N ALA A 162 -9.90 -19.33 47.90
CA ALA A 162 -10.13 -20.49 48.75
C ALA A 162 -9.92 -20.22 50.27
N ASP A 163 -9.26 -19.11 50.62
CA ASP A 163 -8.91 -18.75 52.00
C ASP A 163 -9.89 -17.76 52.68
N ARG A 164 -11.07 -17.58 52.09
CA ARG A 164 -12.16 -16.82 52.74
C ARG A 164 -13.14 -17.81 53.39
N ASP A 165 -12.89 -18.09 54.66
CA ASP A 165 -13.79 -18.83 55.54
C ASP A 165 -15.13 -18.07 55.69
N PRO A 166 -16.30 -18.70 55.46
CA PRO A 166 -17.60 -18.05 55.51
C PRO A 166 -18.25 -18.03 56.88
N LEU A 167 -17.49 -18.19 57.99
CA LEU A 167 -18.06 -18.15 59.32
C LEU A 167 -17.19 -17.37 60.33
N ALA A 168 -17.45 -16.04 60.42
CA ALA A 168 -17.25 -15.24 61.60
C ALA A 168 -18.23 -14.07 61.59
#